data_eae352c2e742ada12b51e506f3028a23
#
_entry.id   eae352c2e742ada12b51e506f3028a23
#
_cell.length_a   1.000
_cell.length_b   1.000
_cell.length_c   1.000
_cell.angle_alpha   90.00
_cell.angle_beta   90.00
_cell.angle_gamma   90.00
#
_symmetry.space_group_name_H-M   'P 1'
#
loop_
_entity.id
_entity.type
_entity.pdbx_description
1 polymer ?
#
loop_
_entity_poly.entity_id
_entity_poly.type
_entity_poly.pdbx_seq_one_letter_code
_entity_poly.pdbx_strand_id
1 'polypeptide(L)'
;MKRVTLAVLVLVLWLASCRTPEPTVAPATSAPESVESSGMPVLGTEPAATEMIVIPQGKIPAASFESQTYVDETTGFALDYPANWTATQSTIGDRGSQTVLLSKPELADAAELPAGETRVTVTVNQWDPKNDLAAFVDTRKTAWDASGFTIVEEEEPVLDLGLAANQFVIQTADGKQVLFLFAAVGDQYVSISGEGDMALVKEIAARLRPISK
;
A
#
# COMPACT_ATOMS: atom_id res chain seq x y z
N MET A 1 26.02 -46.81 -10.05
CA MET A 1 24.96 -46.06 -9.37
C MET A 1 24.78 -44.76 -10.14
N LYS A 2 23.71 -44.66 -10.96
CA LYS A 2 23.47 -43.51 -11.87
C LYS A 2 22.61 -42.49 -11.11
N ARG A 3 23.13 -41.27 -10.94
CA ARG A 3 22.37 -40.14 -10.37
C ARG A 3 21.49 -39.54 -11.48
N VAL A 4 20.18 -39.62 -11.33
CA VAL A 4 19.19 -38.98 -12.19
C VAL A 4 19.00 -37.59 -11.66
N THR A 5 19.47 -36.57 -12.38
CA THR A 5 19.23 -35.18 -12.12
C THR A 5 17.91 -34.82 -12.78
N LEU A 6 16.85 -34.59 -11.97
CA LEU A 6 15.54 -34.13 -12.45
C LEU A 6 15.58 -32.59 -12.48
N ALA A 7 15.79 -32.04 -13.66
CA ALA A 7 15.64 -30.61 -13.89
C ALA A 7 14.15 -30.31 -14.13
N VAL A 8 13.51 -29.69 -13.16
CA VAL A 8 12.16 -29.15 -13.32
C VAL A 8 12.28 -27.77 -13.95
N LEU A 9 12.06 -27.71 -15.24
CA LEU A 9 11.97 -26.48 -16.02
C LEU A 9 10.56 -25.90 -15.85
N VAL A 10 10.39 -24.91 -14.97
CA VAL A 10 9.14 -24.14 -14.88
C VAL A 10 9.19 -23.06 -15.95
N LEU A 11 8.58 -23.34 -17.09
CA LEU A 11 8.41 -22.41 -18.18
C LEU A 11 7.18 -21.54 -17.90
N VAL A 12 7.38 -20.33 -17.37
CA VAL A 12 6.31 -19.33 -17.25
C VAL A 12 6.24 -18.59 -18.58
N LEU A 13 5.30 -19.00 -19.44
CA LEU A 13 4.93 -18.24 -20.65
C LEU A 13 4.09 -17.03 -20.25
N TRP A 14 4.69 -15.86 -20.20
CA TRP A 14 3.99 -14.60 -20.26
C TRP A 14 3.74 -14.22 -21.71
N LEU A 15 2.53 -14.44 -22.21
CA LEU A 15 2.08 -13.87 -23.47
C LEU A 15 1.70 -12.40 -23.24
N ALA A 16 2.62 -11.52 -23.57
CA ALA A 16 2.36 -10.09 -23.68
C ALA A 16 1.47 -9.84 -24.90
N SER A 17 0.19 -9.59 -24.67
CA SER A 17 -0.73 -9.09 -25.69
C SER A 17 -0.75 -7.56 -25.63
N CYS A 18 0.17 -6.93 -26.37
CA CYS A 18 0.12 -5.50 -26.66
C CYS A 18 -1.08 -5.23 -27.58
N ARG A 19 -2.14 -4.69 -27.04
CA ARG A 19 -3.15 -3.96 -27.82
C ARG A 19 -3.01 -2.48 -27.48
N THR A 20 -2.46 -1.74 -28.42
CA THR A 20 -2.44 -0.27 -28.44
C THR A 20 -3.87 0.21 -28.73
N PRO A 21 -4.48 1.05 -27.90
CA PRO A 21 -5.72 1.72 -28.29
C PRO A 21 -5.39 2.89 -29.22
N GLU A 22 -6.02 2.90 -30.38
CA GLU A 22 -6.00 3.96 -31.37
C GLU A 22 -6.71 5.20 -30.80
N PRO A 23 -6.16 6.43 -30.96
CA PRO A 23 -6.81 7.63 -30.46
C PRO A 23 -8.00 8.00 -31.35
N THR A 24 -9.20 7.91 -30.80
CA THR A 24 -10.42 8.40 -31.42
C THR A 24 -10.43 9.92 -31.35
N VAL A 25 -10.30 10.56 -32.52
CA VAL A 25 -10.47 12.00 -32.70
C VAL A 25 -11.95 12.32 -32.60
N ALA A 26 -12.35 13.09 -31.59
CA ALA A 26 -13.69 13.65 -31.48
C ALA A 26 -13.86 14.87 -32.42
N PRO A 27 -14.98 15.00 -33.11
CA PRO A 27 -15.24 16.15 -33.98
C PRO A 27 -15.52 17.43 -33.18
N ALA A 28 -14.96 18.52 -33.64
CA ALA A 28 -15.19 19.86 -33.14
C ALA A 28 -16.66 20.25 -33.29
N THR A 29 -17.33 20.55 -32.21
CA THR A 29 -18.68 21.15 -32.21
C THR A 29 -18.56 22.65 -32.00
N SER A 30 -19.09 23.36 -32.99
CA SER A 30 -19.24 24.80 -33.09
C SER A 30 -19.94 25.43 -31.89
N ALA A 31 -19.51 26.62 -31.53
CA ALA A 31 -20.11 27.49 -30.53
C ALA A 31 -21.54 27.90 -30.91
N PRO A 32 -22.45 28.00 -29.96
CA PRO A 32 -23.66 28.81 -30.11
C PRO A 32 -23.51 30.17 -29.42
N GLU A 33 -24.15 31.12 -30.08
CA GLU A 33 -24.34 32.53 -29.80
C GLU A 33 -24.74 32.85 -28.35
N SER A 34 -24.28 34.02 -27.94
CA SER A 34 -24.69 34.77 -26.77
C SER A 34 -26.19 35.08 -26.79
N VAL A 35 -26.90 34.61 -25.77
CA VAL A 35 -28.23 35.15 -25.42
C VAL A 35 -28.10 35.86 -24.07
N GLU A 36 -28.23 37.19 -24.11
CA GLU A 36 -28.47 37.99 -22.90
C GLU A 36 -29.79 37.52 -22.26
N SER A 37 -29.76 37.12 -21.02
CA SER A 37 -30.94 36.92 -20.21
C SER A 37 -30.76 37.57 -18.85
N SER A 38 -31.64 38.55 -18.65
CA SER A 38 -31.97 39.30 -17.45
C SER A 38 -31.77 38.57 -16.12
N GLY A 39 -31.31 39.39 -15.15
CA GLY A 39 -31.04 39.06 -13.79
C GLY A 39 -32.16 38.35 -13.00
N MET A 40 -31.76 37.27 -12.38
CA MET A 40 -32.37 36.79 -11.13
C MET A 40 -31.26 36.69 -10.07
N PRO A 41 -31.53 37.05 -8.81
CA PRO A 41 -30.52 36.93 -7.75
C PRO A 41 -30.21 35.46 -7.52
N VAL A 42 -28.97 35.08 -7.82
CA VAL A 42 -28.44 33.77 -7.45
C VAL A 42 -28.41 33.72 -5.94
N LEU A 43 -29.30 32.91 -5.34
CA LEU A 43 -29.17 32.46 -3.96
C LEU A 43 -27.78 31.86 -3.86
N GLY A 44 -26.93 32.44 -3.01
CA GLY A 44 -25.59 31.94 -2.76
C GLY A 44 -25.68 30.49 -2.32
N THR A 45 -25.15 29.61 -3.16
CA THR A 45 -24.86 28.24 -2.76
C THR A 45 -23.74 28.35 -1.73
N GLU A 46 -24.10 28.17 -0.46
CA GLU A 46 -23.14 28.03 0.64
C GLU A 46 -22.13 26.96 0.22
N PRO A 47 -20.82 27.24 0.25
CA PRO A 47 -19.84 26.23 -0.10
C PRO A 47 -20.05 25.05 0.85
N ALA A 48 -20.24 23.85 0.30
CA ALA A 48 -20.33 22.62 1.08
C ALA A 48 -19.16 22.61 2.05
N ALA A 49 -19.44 22.52 3.34
CA ALA A 49 -18.41 22.43 4.35
C ALA A 49 -17.52 21.23 4.00
N THR A 50 -16.28 21.52 3.68
CA THR A 50 -15.27 20.47 3.49
C THR A 50 -15.13 19.81 4.85
N GLU A 51 -15.61 18.58 4.98
CA GLU A 51 -15.40 17.80 6.20
C GLU A 51 -13.90 17.72 6.45
N MET A 52 -13.45 18.36 7.52
CA MET A 52 -12.05 18.28 7.93
C MET A 52 -11.82 16.88 8.48
N ILE A 53 -11.03 16.08 7.74
CA ILE A 53 -10.55 14.79 8.22
C ILE A 53 -9.63 15.06 9.41
N VAL A 54 -10.07 14.65 10.60
CA VAL A 54 -9.25 14.69 11.79
C VAL A 54 -8.36 13.47 11.78
N ILE A 55 -7.06 13.65 11.56
CA ILE A 55 -6.06 12.61 11.74
C ILE A 55 -5.68 12.63 13.22
N PRO A 56 -6.09 11.64 14.02
CA PRO A 56 -5.72 11.60 15.42
C PRO A 56 -4.20 11.48 15.55
N GLN A 57 -3.62 12.26 16.45
CA GLN A 57 -2.22 12.12 16.81
C GLN A 57 -2.13 11.32 18.11
N GLY A 58 -1.53 10.15 18.03
CA GLY A 58 -1.33 9.31 19.19
C GLY A 58 0.00 9.52 19.90
N LYS A 59 0.38 8.56 20.74
CA LYS A 59 1.60 8.61 21.56
C LYS A 59 2.83 8.02 20.85
N ILE A 60 2.89 8.07 19.50
CA ILE A 60 4.05 7.57 18.79
C ILE A 60 5.24 8.50 19.06
N PRO A 61 6.44 7.98 19.30
CA PRO A 61 7.65 8.80 19.39
C PRO A 61 7.83 9.68 18.14
N ALA A 62 8.43 10.85 18.30
CA ALA A 62 8.75 11.72 17.17
C ALA A 62 9.53 10.95 16.10
N ALA A 63 9.22 11.22 14.82
CA ALA A 63 9.92 10.58 13.72
C ALA A 63 11.41 10.95 13.74
N SER A 64 12.26 9.98 13.39
CA SER A 64 13.68 10.21 13.14
C SER A 64 13.92 10.95 11.81
N PHE A 65 12.87 11.11 11.00
CA PHE A 65 12.87 11.77 9.70
C PHE A 65 11.84 12.91 9.65
N GLU A 66 12.06 13.88 8.78
CA GLU A 66 11.02 14.83 8.40
C GLU A 66 9.91 14.05 7.68
N SER A 67 8.67 14.15 8.18
CA SER A 67 7.57 13.30 7.74
C SER A 67 6.53 14.05 6.92
N GLN A 68 5.93 13.33 5.99
CA GLN A 68 4.64 13.62 5.37
C GLN A 68 3.68 12.45 5.59
N THR A 69 2.38 12.67 5.40
CA THR A 69 1.35 11.69 5.71
C THR A 69 0.64 11.24 4.43
N TYR A 70 0.58 9.94 4.21
CA TYR A 70 -0.36 9.33 3.27
C TYR A 70 -1.69 9.08 3.99
N VAL A 71 -2.80 9.44 3.36
CA VAL A 71 -4.15 9.23 3.88
C VAL A 71 -4.95 8.43 2.88
N ASP A 72 -5.51 7.30 3.31
CA ASP A 72 -6.51 6.54 2.57
C ASP A 72 -7.87 6.73 3.22
N GLU A 73 -8.65 7.65 2.66
CA GLU A 73 -10.00 7.96 3.15
C GLU A 73 -10.97 6.80 2.93
N THR A 74 -10.75 5.99 1.92
CA THR A 74 -11.63 4.86 1.58
C THR A 74 -11.54 3.77 2.63
N THR A 75 -10.32 3.33 2.94
CA THR A 75 -10.06 2.34 3.96
C THR A 75 -10.13 2.92 5.37
N GLY A 76 -9.79 4.18 5.54
CA GLY A 76 -9.83 4.88 6.84
C GLY A 76 -8.53 4.75 7.63
N PHE A 77 -7.36 4.88 6.98
CA PHE A 77 -6.09 4.92 7.67
C PHE A 77 -5.18 6.05 7.21
N ALA A 78 -4.20 6.37 8.04
CA ALA A 78 -3.10 7.26 7.72
C ALA A 78 -1.76 6.60 8.06
N LEU A 79 -0.71 6.98 7.32
CA LEU A 79 0.64 6.47 7.51
C LEU A 79 1.65 7.60 7.27
N ASP A 80 2.53 7.87 8.25
CA ASP A 80 3.60 8.84 8.08
C ASP A 80 4.84 8.17 7.48
N TYR A 81 5.48 8.87 6.54
CA TYR A 81 6.66 8.40 5.82
C TYR A 81 7.59 9.59 5.50
N PRO A 82 8.86 9.35 5.10
CA PRO A 82 9.83 10.43 4.85
C PRO A 82 9.35 11.45 3.82
N ALA A 83 9.49 12.75 4.13
CA ALA A 83 9.00 13.85 3.29
C ALA A 83 9.67 13.92 1.89
N ASN A 84 10.86 13.33 1.75
CA ASN A 84 11.58 13.22 0.47
C ASN A 84 11.20 11.97 -0.35
N TRP A 85 10.21 11.18 0.10
CA TRP A 85 9.66 10.04 -0.64
C TRP A 85 8.38 10.42 -1.38
N THR A 86 7.95 9.56 -2.28
CA THR A 86 6.67 9.66 -2.99
C THR A 86 5.76 8.48 -2.64
N ALA A 87 4.45 8.71 -2.73
CA ALA A 87 3.44 7.66 -2.63
C ALA A 87 2.88 7.40 -4.04
N THR A 88 3.20 6.24 -4.61
CA THR A 88 2.71 5.84 -5.93
C THR A 88 1.64 4.78 -5.76
N GLN A 89 0.42 5.11 -6.17
CA GLN A 89 -0.73 4.21 -6.09
C GLN A 89 -0.82 3.31 -7.32
N SER A 90 -1.20 2.06 -7.11
CA SER A 90 -1.52 1.11 -8.17
C SER A 90 -2.60 0.15 -7.72
N THR A 91 -3.27 -0.49 -8.66
CA THR A 91 -4.24 -1.55 -8.38
C THR A 91 -3.67 -2.87 -8.89
N ILE A 92 -3.60 -3.87 -8.02
CA ILE A 92 -2.99 -5.16 -8.35
C ILE A 92 -4.07 -6.27 -8.30
N GLY A 93 -4.02 -7.10 -9.34
CA GLY A 93 -4.83 -8.32 -9.46
C GLY A 93 -6.29 -8.09 -9.81
N ASP A 94 -6.97 -9.19 -10.14
CA ASP A 94 -8.37 -9.21 -10.61
C ASP A 94 -9.38 -8.79 -9.52
N ARG A 95 -8.97 -8.81 -8.27
CA ARG A 95 -9.79 -8.39 -7.12
C ARG A 95 -9.62 -6.93 -6.73
N GLY A 96 -8.78 -6.18 -7.46
CA GLY A 96 -8.63 -4.76 -7.26
C GLY A 96 -7.97 -4.36 -5.93
N SER A 97 -7.06 -5.18 -5.40
CA SER A 97 -6.29 -4.78 -4.20
C SER A 97 -5.54 -3.48 -4.48
N GLN A 98 -5.79 -2.47 -3.66
CA GLN A 98 -5.07 -1.21 -3.76
C GLN A 98 -3.68 -1.36 -3.13
N THR A 99 -2.69 -0.87 -3.83
CA THR A 99 -1.30 -0.89 -3.37
C THR A 99 -0.70 0.50 -3.49
N VAL A 100 0.02 0.91 -2.45
CA VAL A 100 0.77 2.16 -2.43
C VAL A 100 2.23 1.84 -2.21
N LEU A 101 3.08 2.24 -3.14
CA LEU A 101 4.52 2.18 -3.01
C LEU A 101 5.04 3.48 -2.43
N LEU A 102 5.73 3.42 -1.30
CA LEU A 102 6.41 4.53 -0.63
C LEU A 102 7.92 4.36 -0.83
N SER A 103 8.54 5.26 -1.57
CA SER A 103 9.97 5.22 -1.86
C SER A 103 10.48 6.59 -2.29
N LYS A 104 11.81 6.75 -2.39
CA LYS A 104 12.37 7.88 -3.13
C LYS A 104 11.85 7.87 -4.58
N PRO A 105 11.65 9.05 -5.21
CA PRO A 105 11.06 9.14 -6.56
C PRO A 105 11.78 8.30 -7.61
N GLU A 106 13.13 8.21 -7.53
CA GLU A 106 13.96 7.46 -8.46
C GLU A 106 13.82 5.93 -8.34
N LEU A 107 13.16 5.44 -7.26
CA LEU A 107 12.96 4.02 -7.00
C LEU A 107 11.54 3.55 -7.35
N ALA A 108 10.65 4.44 -7.74
CA ALA A 108 9.24 4.11 -7.97
C ALA A 108 9.04 3.00 -9.02
N ASP A 109 9.89 2.99 -10.07
CA ASP A 109 9.83 2.01 -11.15
C ASP A 109 10.97 0.98 -11.07
N ALA A 110 11.75 0.95 -9.99
CA ALA A 110 12.88 0.04 -9.85
C ALA A 110 12.39 -1.40 -9.66
N ALA A 111 12.75 -2.30 -10.58
CA ALA A 111 12.42 -3.73 -10.50
C ALA A 111 13.10 -4.39 -9.29
N GLU A 112 14.33 -3.97 -8.99
CA GLU A 112 15.09 -4.42 -7.84
C GLU A 112 15.51 -3.21 -7.00
N LEU A 113 15.52 -3.39 -5.68
CA LEU A 113 15.96 -2.35 -4.77
C LEU A 113 17.49 -2.29 -4.75
N PRO A 114 18.12 -1.15 -5.11
CA PRO A 114 19.57 -0.98 -4.99
C PRO A 114 20.06 -1.14 -3.55
N ALA A 115 21.29 -1.60 -3.37
CA ALA A 115 21.87 -1.79 -2.05
C ALA A 115 21.91 -0.48 -1.26
N GLY A 116 21.44 -0.51 -0.01
CA GLY A 116 21.36 0.64 0.89
C GLY A 116 20.12 1.52 0.70
N GLU A 117 19.28 1.21 -0.28
CA GLU A 117 17.99 1.88 -0.44
C GLU A 117 16.89 1.16 0.33
N THR A 118 15.78 1.87 0.56
CA THR A 118 14.62 1.37 1.32
C THR A 118 13.34 1.68 0.57
N ARG A 119 12.42 0.74 0.58
CA ARG A 119 11.05 0.95 0.10
C ARG A 119 10.04 0.25 0.98
N VAL A 120 8.85 0.80 1.02
CA VAL A 120 7.71 0.27 1.77
C VAL A 120 6.52 0.17 0.85
N THR A 121 5.83 -0.94 0.89
CA THR A 121 4.60 -1.18 0.14
C THR A 121 3.45 -1.37 1.11
N VAL A 122 2.39 -0.60 0.94
CA VAL A 122 1.14 -0.75 1.68
C VAL A 122 0.13 -1.39 0.75
N THR A 123 -0.48 -2.48 1.18
CA THR A 123 -1.53 -3.17 0.42
C THR A 123 -2.79 -3.25 1.24
N VAL A 124 -3.90 -2.78 0.68
CA VAL A 124 -5.23 -2.94 1.25
C VAL A 124 -5.85 -4.20 0.66
N ASN A 125 -6.12 -5.16 1.52
CA ASN A 125 -6.75 -6.42 1.15
C ASN A 125 -8.19 -6.42 1.60
N GLN A 126 -9.09 -6.91 0.74
CA GLN A 126 -10.48 -7.07 1.14
C GLN A 126 -10.59 -8.08 2.28
N TRP A 127 -11.39 -7.73 3.29
CA TRP A 127 -11.74 -8.62 4.38
C TRP A 127 -12.60 -9.77 3.86
N ASP A 128 -12.19 -11.01 4.16
CA ASP A 128 -13.12 -12.14 4.11
C ASP A 128 -13.79 -12.25 5.50
N PRO A 129 -15.09 -11.99 5.64
CA PRO A 129 -15.76 -12.02 6.94
C PRO A 129 -15.73 -13.40 7.62
N LYS A 130 -15.27 -14.43 6.94
CA LYS A 130 -15.08 -15.78 7.49
C LYS A 130 -13.70 -15.95 8.16
N ASN A 131 -12.76 -15.08 7.88
CA ASN A 131 -11.41 -15.15 8.41
C ASN A 131 -11.17 -13.92 9.28
N ASP A 132 -10.70 -14.13 10.49
CA ASP A 132 -10.16 -13.08 11.33
C ASP A 132 -8.69 -12.77 10.95
N LEU A 133 -8.11 -11.75 11.57
CA LEU A 133 -6.71 -11.36 11.33
C LEU A 133 -5.75 -12.53 11.62
N ALA A 134 -6.02 -13.33 12.67
CA ALA A 134 -5.18 -14.46 13.05
C ALA A 134 -5.16 -15.51 11.94
N ALA A 135 -6.33 -15.90 11.41
CA ALA A 135 -6.43 -16.85 10.30
C ALA A 135 -5.74 -16.33 9.02
N PHE A 136 -5.84 -15.02 8.75
CA PHE A 136 -5.10 -14.40 7.66
C PHE A 136 -3.59 -14.50 7.85
N VAL A 137 -3.08 -14.20 9.05
CA VAL A 137 -1.67 -14.30 9.41
C VAL A 137 -1.17 -15.75 9.30
N ASP A 138 -1.92 -16.72 9.81
CA ASP A 138 -1.56 -18.15 9.75
C ASP A 138 -1.45 -18.62 8.28
N THR A 139 -2.32 -18.14 7.42
CA THR A 139 -2.22 -18.41 5.98
C THR A 139 -0.94 -17.85 5.38
N ARG A 140 -0.51 -16.65 5.80
CA ARG A 140 0.75 -16.04 5.36
C ARG A 140 1.97 -16.81 5.88
N LYS A 141 1.99 -17.22 7.15
CA LYS A 141 3.06 -18.04 7.73
C LYS A 141 3.21 -19.36 6.96
N THR A 142 2.10 -20.03 6.67
CA THR A 142 2.10 -21.27 5.87
C THR A 142 2.69 -21.06 4.47
N ALA A 143 2.33 -19.95 3.81
CA ALA A 143 2.85 -19.63 2.47
C ALA A 143 4.35 -19.31 2.50
N TRP A 144 4.83 -18.63 3.55
CA TRP A 144 6.27 -18.35 3.72
C TRP A 144 7.07 -19.62 3.95
N ASP A 145 6.61 -20.51 4.83
CA ASP A 145 7.25 -21.81 5.07
C ASP A 145 7.34 -22.63 3.79
N ALA A 146 6.24 -22.74 3.04
CA ALA A 146 6.19 -23.42 1.75
C ALA A 146 7.12 -22.79 0.68
N SER A 147 7.47 -21.51 0.83
CA SER A 147 8.41 -20.78 -0.05
C SER A 147 9.86 -20.88 0.44
N GLY A 148 10.12 -21.57 1.55
CA GLY A 148 11.45 -21.68 2.15
C GLY A 148 11.95 -20.41 2.84
N PHE A 149 11.02 -19.52 3.23
CA PHE A 149 11.35 -18.32 4.00
C PHE A 149 11.40 -18.67 5.51
N THR A 150 12.25 -17.98 6.23
CA THR A 150 12.39 -18.15 7.68
C THR A 150 11.90 -16.92 8.41
N ILE A 151 11.01 -17.08 9.39
CA ILE A 151 10.63 -16.02 10.30
C ILE A 151 11.78 -15.82 11.29
N VAL A 152 12.41 -14.64 11.28
CA VAL A 152 13.53 -14.30 12.18
C VAL A 152 13.09 -13.43 13.35
N GLU A 153 11.99 -12.68 13.21
CA GLU A 153 11.35 -11.95 14.30
C GLU A 153 9.83 -12.07 14.17
N GLU A 154 9.14 -12.14 15.30
CA GLU A 154 7.68 -12.14 15.39
C GLU A 154 7.28 -11.29 16.61
N GLU A 155 6.43 -10.27 16.40
CA GLU A 155 5.95 -9.35 17.43
C GLU A 155 4.47 -9.06 17.24
N GLU A 156 3.77 -8.73 18.32
CA GLU A 156 2.38 -8.26 18.30
C GLU A 156 2.31 -6.81 18.84
N PRO A 157 2.78 -5.83 18.07
CA PRO A 157 2.77 -4.46 18.53
C PRO A 157 1.35 -3.89 18.63
N VAL A 158 1.13 -3.04 19.63
CA VAL A 158 -0.02 -2.17 19.69
C VAL A 158 0.41 -0.84 19.09
N LEU A 159 -0.12 -0.54 17.92
CA LEU A 159 0.17 0.68 17.17
C LEU A 159 -0.63 1.85 17.77
N ASP A 160 -0.54 2.99 17.11
CA ASP A 160 -1.24 4.19 17.54
C ASP A 160 -2.75 3.98 17.68
N LEU A 161 -3.36 4.68 18.62
CA LEU A 161 -4.79 4.56 18.99
C LEU A 161 -5.24 3.14 19.36
N GLY A 162 -4.31 2.27 19.78
CA GLY A 162 -4.64 0.92 20.23
C GLY A 162 -4.88 -0.06 19.10
N LEU A 163 -4.46 0.25 17.87
CA LEU A 163 -4.57 -0.66 16.74
C LEU A 163 -3.66 -1.88 16.96
N ALA A 164 -4.25 -3.05 17.12
CA ALA A 164 -3.51 -4.31 17.22
C ALA A 164 -2.94 -4.71 15.85
N ALA A 165 -1.70 -5.17 15.85
CA ALA A 165 -1.03 -5.62 14.64
C ALA A 165 -0.18 -6.88 14.91
N ASN A 166 0.15 -7.60 13.83
CA ASN A 166 1.14 -8.68 13.84
C ASN A 166 2.29 -8.26 12.94
N GLN A 167 3.49 -8.30 13.46
CA GLN A 167 4.70 -7.89 12.75
C GLN A 167 5.69 -9.05 12.67
N PHE A 168 6.27 -9.22 11.50
CA PHE A 168 7.25 -10.25 11.21
C PHE A 168 8.43 -9.67 10.44
N VAL A 169 9.62 -10.12 10.77
CA VAL A 169 10.76 -10.01 9.85
C VAL A 169 11.02 -11.41 9.32
N ILE A 170 10.96 -11.56 8.02
CA ILE A 170 11.29 -12.83 7.36
C ILE A 170 12.64 -12.71 6.65
N GLN A 171 13.35 -13.81 6.56
CA GLN A 171 14.51 -13.97 5.71
C GLN A 171 14.12 -14.83 4.50
N THR A 172 14.29 -14.28 3.31
CA THR A 172 14.05 -14.97 2.05
C THR A 172 15.16 -15.98 1.74
N ALA A 173 14.93 -16.88 0.78
CA ALA A 173 15.91 -17.93 0.43
C ALA A 173 17.26 -17.37 -0.08
N ASP A 174 17.28 -16.16 -0.62
CA ASP A 174 18.48 -15.42 -1.04
C ASP A 174 19.12 -14.59 0.09
N GLY A 175 18.59 -14.71 1.33
CA GLY A 175 19.14 -14.08 2.52
C GLY A 175 18.70 -12.64 2.77
N LYS A 176 17.82 -12.07 1.95
CA LYS A 176 17.26 -10.73 2.18
C LYS A 176 16.27 -10.75 3.33
N GLN A 177 16.23 -9.67 4.09
CA GLN A 177 15.21 -9.46 5.12
C GLN A 177 14.08 -8.57 4.58
N VAL A 178 12.85 -8.97 4.89
CA VAL A 178 11.64 -8.21 4.57
C VAL A 178 10.78 -8.14 5.82
N LEU A 179 10.34 -6.94 6.16
CA LEU A 179 9.34 -6.75 7.22
C LEU A 179 7.95 -6.93 6.63
N PHE A 180 7.07 -7.57 7.38
CA PHE A 180 5.62 -7.56 7.16
C PHE A 180 4.91 -7.14 8.45
N LEU A 181 3.96 -6.21 8.31
CA LEU A 181 3.03 -5.85 9.37
C LEU A 181 1.61 -6.03 8.83
N PHE A 182 0.74 -6.63 9.63
CA PHE A 182 -0.67 -6.83 9.32
C PHE A 182 -1.53 -6.23 10.40
N ALA A 183 -2.51 -5.42 10.01
CA ALA A 183 -3.47 -4.82 10.92
C ALA A 183 -4.88 -4.85 10.31
N ALA A 184 -5.90 -4.91 11.17
CA ALA A 184 -7.29 -4.78 10.77
C ALA A 184 -7.70 -3.31 10.93
N VAL A 185 -8.13 -2.66 9.85
CA VAL A 185 -8.63 -1.28 9.85
C VAL A 185 -10.04 -1.28 9.27
N GLY A 186 -11.03 -0.99 10.11
CA GLY A 186 -12.43 -1.11 9.72
C GLY A 186 -12.78 -2.54 9.33
N ASP A 187 -13.22 -2.73 8.10
CA ASP A 187 -13.59 -4.02 7.51
C ASP A 187 -12.53 -4.54 6.51
N GLN A 188 -11.29 -4.05 6.60
CA GLN A 188 -10.21 -4.40 5.69
C GLN A 188 -8.93 -4.79 6.42
N TYR A 189 -8.07 -5.53 5.73
CA TYR A 189 -6.70 -5.80 6.17
C TYR A 189 -5.74 -4.86 5.48
N VAL A 190 -4.96 -4.14 6.29
CA VAL A 190 -3.82 -3.37 5.80
C VAL A 190 -2.57 -4.18 6.04
N SER A 191 -1.84 -4.45 4.96
CA SER A 191 -0.53 -5.10 5.00
C SER A 191 0.53 -4.08 4.64
N ILE A 192 1.54 -3.94 5.47
CA ILE A 192 2.74 -3.16 5.17
C ILE A 192 3.87 -4.16 4.96
N SER A 193 4.56 -4.07 3.83
CA SER A 193 5.81 -4.80 3.60
C SER A 193 6.93 -3.82 3.28
N GLY A 194 8.15 -4.10 3.77
CA GLY A 194 9.27 -3.21 3.52
C GLY A 194 10.60 -3.94 3.50
N GLU A 195 11.50 -3.42 2.68
CA GLU A 195 12.86 -3.93 2.50
C GLU A 195 13.87 -2.79 2.53
N GLY A 196 15.13 -3.11 2.84
CA GLY A 196 16.22 -2.15 2.97
C GLY A 196 16.62 -1.90 4.42
N ASP A 197 16.64 -0.64 4.86
CA ASP A 197 16.92 -0.29 6.26
C ASP A 197 15.75 -0.72 7.16
N MET A 198 15.95 -1.82 7.88
CA MET A 198 14.93 -2.44 8.73
C MET A 198 14.48 -1.54 9.87
N ALA A 199 15.36 -0.67 10.40
CA ALA A 199 15.01 0.27 11.46
C ALA A 199 14.04 1.33 10.92
N LEU A 200 14.32 1.88 9.74
CA LEU A 200 13.44 2.84 9.08
C LEU A 200 12.10 2.20 8.68
N VAL A 201 12.12 0.97 8.15
CA VAL A 201 10.89 0.24 7.79
C VAL A 201 10.02 0.01 9.02
N LYS A 202 10.59 -0.45 10.15
CA LYS A 202 9.86 -0.63 11.42
C LYS A 202 9.27 0.68 11.91
N GLU A 203 10.04 1.76 11.83
CA GLU A 203 9.59 3.07 12.25
C GLU A 203 8.41 3.59 11.42
N ILE A 204 8.45 3.41 10.10
CA ILE A 204 7.33 3.76 9.21
C ILE A 204 6.11 2.90 9.52
N ALA A 205 6.28 1.58 9.62
CA ALA A 205 5.19 0.64 9.87
C ALA A 205 4.47 0.93 11.21
N ALA A 206 5.20 1.33 12.25
CA ALA A 206 4.65 1.70 13.56
C ALA A 206 3.76 2.96 13.52
N ARG A 207 3.79 3.74 12.43
CA ARG A 207 3.01 4.98 12.26
C ARG A 207 1.68 4.78 11.55
N LEU A 208 1.32 3.52 11.28
CA LEU A 208 -0.02 3.19 10.79
C LEU A 208 -1.04 3.51 11.89
N ARG A 209 -2.08 4.28 11.55
CA ARG A 209 -3.17 4.63 12.47
C ARG A 209 -4.50 4.71 11.74
N PRO A 210 -5.61 4.36 12.40
CA PRO A 210 -6.94 4.61 11.86
C PRO A 210 -7.21 6.13 11.83
N ILE A 211 -8.05 6.56 10.88
CA ILE A 211 -8.61 7.92 10.87
C ILE A 211 -10.09 7.87 11.25
N SER A 212 -10.52 8.87 12.02
CA SER A 212 -11.95 9.04 12.30
C SER A 212 -12.61 9.71 11.09
N LYS A 213 -13.67 9.10 10.62
CA LYS A 213 -14.61 9.73 9.66
C LYS A 213 -15.68 10.48 10.41
#